data_dcb43222b8559c90435ed744523e8d1f
#
_entry.id   dcb43222b8559c90435ed744523e8d1f
#
_cell.length_a   1.000
_cell.length_b   1.000
_cell.length_c   1.000
_cell.angle_alpha   90.00
_cell.angle_beta   90.00
_cell.angle_gamma   90.00
#
_symmetry.space_group_name_H-M   'P 1'
#
loop_
_entity.id
_entity.type
_entity.pdbx_description
1 polymer ?
#
loop_
_entity_poly.entity_id
_entity_poly.type
_entity_poly.pdbx_seq_one_letter_code
_entity_poly.pdbx_strand_id
1 'polypeptide(L)'
;MNAMNNISEVNTAPATRQASAAQNVVKTDEQKADAFFNESIFDAEAASFSHKHLTDHMAYQEGMEVLDSTLLDEVIAARDGYDYNRYTEADVRRALAHEQRTPADFAALLSPAALPLLEEIARSAQRERQRYFGNNVTFFTPLYIANYCENYCIYCGFNSHNRIHRARLNREQLITEMEAIAKTGMQEILILTGESRKMSDVHYIGEACKLARQYFKVVGVEIYPVNSDEYAYLHECGVDYVTVFQETYNSAKYAQLHLAGAKRVFPYRFYAQERALRGGMRGVGLAALLGLDDFRKDAFATGLHAYLLQKKYPHGEFAFSCPRLRPIINNDKIKPLDVHERQLLQVVCAYRLFLPFASITVSSRECARVRDNLMLICANKISAGVNTGIGGHSAKQELGDEQFEIDDNRSLEEIYAAMERLHLQPVLAEYVYV
;
A
#
# COMPACT_ATOMS: atom_id res chain seq x y z
N MET A 1 -17.50 24.25 67.99
CA MET A 1 -18.86 24.73 68.30
C MET A 1 -19.76 24.09 67.24
N ASN A 2 -20.37 22.97 67.56
CA ASN A 2 -21.79 22.74 67.92
C ASN A 2 -22.70 22.98 66.71
N ALA A 3 -23.63 22.16 66.32
CA ALA A 3 -24.28 20.94 66.85
C ALA A 3 -25.14 20.41 65.72
N MET A 4 -25.24 19.15 65.46
CA MET A 4 -26.21 18.18 65.97
C MET A 4 -27.66 18.37 65.53
N ASN A 5 -28.19 17.27 64.99
CA ASN A 5 -29.50 16.62 65.16
C ASN A 5 -30.60 17.00 64.16
N ASN A 6 -31.50 16.16 63.74
CA ASN A 6 -31.86 14.74 63.98
C ASN A 6 -33.02 14.37 63.03
N ILE A 7 -33.06 13.10 62.61
CA ILE A 7 -34.17 12.15 62.58
C ILE A 7 -35.46 12.49 61.83
N SER A 8 -35.88 11.68 60.84
CA SER A 8 -36.94 10.67 61.04
C SER A 8 -37.17 9.81 59.79
N GLU A 9 -37.28 8.52 60.07
CA GLU A 9 -37.68 7.41 59.19
C GLU A 9 -39.11 7.60 58.60
N VAL A 10 -39.31 7.09 57.38
CA VAL A 10 -40.48 6.26 57.05
C VAL A 10 -40.11 5.22 55.98
N ASN A 11 -40.32 3.98 56.37
CA ASN A 11 -40.24 2.74 55.63
C ASN A 11 -41.37 2.59 54.61
N THR A 12 -41.04 2.16 53.38
CA THR A 12 -41.88 1.21 52.63
C THR A 12 -41.05 0.60 51.48
N ALA A 13 -40.79 -0.70 51.54
CA ALA A 13 -40.48 -1.57 50.41
C ALA A 13 -41.79 -2.24 49.90
N PRO A 14 -41.78 -3.08 48.81
CA PRO A 14 -40.79 -3.32 47.74
C PRO A 14 -41.42 -3.31 46.32
N ALA A 15 -40.61 -3.17 45.31
CA ALA A 15 -40.92 -3.73 43.98
C ALA A 15 -39.65 -4.13 43.27
N THR A 16 -39.42 -5.43 43.29
CA THR A 16 -38.43 -6.14 42.49
C THR A 16 -38.63 -5.84 40.99
N ARG A 17 -37.67 -5.13 40.38
CA ARG A 17 -37.41 -5.20 38.95
C ARG A 17 -36.00 -5.68 38.80
N GLN A 18 -35.86 -6.96 38.39
CA GLN A 18 -34.65 -7.49 37.81
C GLN A 18 -34.30 -6.72 36.53
N ALA A 19 -33.38 -5.77 36.65
CA ALA A 19 -32.70 -5.23 35.50
C ALA A 19 -31.56 -6.21 35.17
N SER A 20 -31.69 -6.94 34.07
CA SER A 20 -30.61 -7.70 33.46
C SER A 20 -29.48 -6.73 33.14
N ALA A 21 -28.40 -6.79 33.92
CA ALA A 21 -27.15 -6.13 33.58
C ALA A 21 -26.60 -6.86 32.33
N ALA A 22 -26.81 -6.28 31.17
CA ALA A 22 -26.05 -6.63 29.99
C ALA A 22 -24.57 -6.29 30.31
N GLN A 23 -23.78 -7.31 30.59
CA GLN A 23 -22.34 -7.20 30.68
C GLN A 23 -21.85 -6.74 29.31
N ASN A 24 -21.50 -5.45 29.21
CA ASN A 24 -20.68 -4.96 28.10
C ASN A 24 -19.29 -5.61 28.23
N VAL A 25 -19.14 -6.79 27.66
CA VAL A 25 -17.84 -7.42 27.45
C VAL A 25 -17.14 -6.54 26.43
N VAL A 26 -16.16 -5.76 26.88
CA VAL A 26 -15.25 -5.02 26.01
C VAL A 26 -14.45 -6.08 25.25
N LYS A 27 -14.80 -6.33 23.99
CA LYS A 27 -14.07 -7.23 23.11
C LYS A 27 -12.62 -6.76 23.04
N THR A 28 -11.68 -7.67 23.12
CA THR A 28 -10.25 -7.37 22.87
C THR A 28 -10.06 -6.89 21.44
N ASP A 29 -8.95 -6.19 21.17
CA ASP A 29 -8.70 -5.68 19.82
C ASP A 29 -8.58 -6.80 18.76
N GLU A 30 -8.11 -8.00 19.17
CA GLU A 30 -8.17 -9.21 18.34
C GLU A 30 -9.60 -9.68 18.07
N GLN A 31 -10.48 -9.69 19.09
CA GLN A 31 -11.89 -10.07 18.92
C GLN A 31 -12.67 -9.05 18.09
N LYS A 32 -12.25 -7.78 18.07
CA LYS A 32 -12.82 -6.76 17.18
C LYS A 32 -12.34 -6.94 15.75
N ALA A 33 -11.06 -7.31 15.55
CA ALA A 33 -10.49 -7.65 14.26
C ALA A 33 -11.17 -8.90 13.67
N ASP A 34 -11.32 -9.97 14.46
CA ASP A 34 -12.05 -11.18 14.07
C ASP A 34 -13.52 -10.90 13.71
N ALA A 35 -14.19 -9.98 14.43
CA ALA A 35 -15.55 -9.58 14.10
C ALA A 35 -15.63 -8.80 12.78
N PHE A 36 -14.61 -7.98 12.46
CA PHE A 36 -14.53 -7.27 11.19
C PHE A 36 -14.37 -8.21 10.00
N PHE A 37 -13.59 -9.28 10.15
CA PHE A 37 -13.40 -10.28 9.10
C PHE A 37 -14.53 -11.32 9.03
N ASN A 38 -15.23 -11.60 10.15
CA ASN A 38 -16.31 -12.59 10.23
C ASN A 38 -17.72 -12.03 9.92
N GLU A 39 -17.96 -10.74 10.09
CA GLU A 39 -19.17 -10.02 9.65
C GLU A 39 -18.84 -9.04 8.54
N SER A 40 -17.98 -9.43 7.60
CA SER A 40 -17.39 -8.46 6.71
C SER A 40 -18.43 -7.95 5.72
N ILE A 41 -18.46 -6.66 5.60
CA ILE A 41 -19.07 -5.90 4.53
C ILE A 41 -18.67 -6.49 3.17
N PHE A 42 -17.45 -7.01 3.08
CA PHE A 42 -16.90 -7.72 1.94
C PHE A 42 -17.62 -9.05 1.68
N ASP A 43 -18.02 -9.77 2.73
CA ASP A 43 -18.77 -11.03 2.56
C ASP A 43 -20.22 -10.75 2.12
N ALA A 44 -20.83 -9.67 2.58
CA ALA A 44 -22.15 -9.26 2.15
C ALA A 44 -22.18 -8.78 0.68
N GLU A 45 -21.20 -8.01 0.24
CA GLU A 45 -21.06 -7.59 -1.14
C GLU A 45 -20.68 -8.77 -2.05
N ALA A 46 -19.77 -9.63 -1.62
CA ALA A 46 -19.40 -10.83 -2.34
C ALA A 46 -20.56 -11.82 -2.45
N ALA A 47 -21.36 -12.00 -1.37
CA ALA A 47 -22.54 -12.86 -1.37
C ALA A 47 -23.67 -12.34 -2.24
N SER A 48 -23.79 -11.01 -2.41
CA SER A 48 -24.78 -10.38 -3.29
C SER A 48 -24.43 -10.51 -4.78
N PHE A 49 -23.15 -10.74 -5.09
CA PHE A 49 -22.68 -10.96 -6.45
C PHE A 49 -22.95 -12.41 -6.85
N SER A 50 -23.76 -12.60 -7.90
CA SER A 50 -24.15 -13.95 -8.34
C SER A 50 -22.93 -14.80 -8.68
N HIS A 51 -22.65 -15.85 -7.90
CA HIS A 51 -21.55 -16.80 -8.12
C HIS A 51 -21.55 -17.48 -9.50
N LYS A 52 -22.64 -17.39 -10.24
CA LYS A 52 -22.77 -18.01 -11.59
C LYS A 52 -21.89 -17.36 -12.66
N HIS A 53 -21.27 -16.20 -12.39
CA HIS A 53 -20.44 -15.47 -13.34
C HIS A 53 -18.99 -15.28 -12.89
N LEU A 54 -18.59 -15.88 -11.74
CA LEU A 54 -17.21 -15.76 -11.28
C LEU A 54 -16.31 -16.68 -12.13
N THR A 55 -15.35 -16.08 -12.83
CA THR A 55 -14.28 -16.83 -13.49
C THR A 55 -13.31 -17.41 -12.46
N ASP A 56 -12.63 -18.50 -12.80
CA ASP A 56 -11.54 -19.02 -11.98
C ASP A 56 -10.43 -17.95 -11.91
N HIS A 57 -10.12 -17.50 -10.69
CA HIS A 57 -9.12 -16.47 -10.44
C HIS A 57 -7.68 -16.98 -10.62
N MET A 58 -7.47 -18.29 -10.72
CA MET A 58 -6.16 -18.89 -11.00
C MET A 58 -5.92 -19.11 -12.51
N ALA A 59 -6.97 -19.03 -13.32
CA ALA A 59 -6.88 -19.25 -14.77
C ALA A 59 -6.50 -17.95 -15.50
N TYR A 60 -5.45 -18.04 -16.32
CA TYR A 60 -5.08 -16.93 -17.22
C TYR A 60 -6.14 -16.69 -18.26
N GLN A 61 -6.37 -15.44 -18.62
CA GLN A 61 -7.25 -15.05 -19.72
C GLN A 61 -6.47 -15.00 -21.03
N GLU A 62 -7.18 -15.00 -22.15
CA GLU A 62 -6.59 -14.86 -23.47
C GLU A 62 -5.72 -13.60 -23.58
N GLY A 63 -4.53 -13.73 -24.17
CA GLY A 63 -3.56 -12.64 -24.31
C GLY A 63 -2.70 -12.36 -23.08
N MET A 64 -2.94 -13.01 -21.94
CA MET A 64 -2.08 -12.89 -20.76
C MET A 64 -0.85 -13.79 -20.89
N GLU A 65 0.35 -13.23 -20.73
CA GLU A 65 1.61 -13.95 -20.73
C GLU A 65 1.75 -14.83 -19.49
N VAL A 66 2.03 -16.10 -19.70
CA VAL A 66 2.36 -17.08 -18.65
C VAL A 66 3.87 -17.19 -18.53
N LEU A 67 4.40 -17.00 -17.31
CA LEU A 67 5.83 -17.16 -17.05
C LEU A 67 6.15 -18.57 -16.56
N ASP A 68 7.26 -19.13 -17.03
CA ASP A 68 7.90 -20.32 -16.43
C ASP A 68 8.68 -19.87 -15.19
N SER A 69 8.06 -19.91 -14.02
CA SER A 69 8.62 -19.44 -12.76
C SER A 69 7.93 -20.11 -11.58
N THR A 70 8.73 -20.51 -10.58
CA THR A 70 8.27 -21.18 -9.34
C THR A 70 7.98 -20.20 -8.19
N LEU A 71 8.19 -18.89 -8.41
CA LEU A 71 8.10 -17.88 -7.35
C LEU A 71 6.73 -17.84 -6.68
N LEU A 72 5.66 -18.03 -7.44
CA LEU A 72 4.30 -18.04 -6.89
C LEU A 72 4.14 -19.15 -5.85
N ASP A 73 4.51 -20.37 -6.22
CA ASP A 73 4.36 -21.54 -5.36
C ASP A 73 5.24 -21.41 -4.10
N GLU A 74 6.48 -20.92 -4.26
CA GLU A 74 7.41 -20.71 -3.15
C GLU A 74 6.88 -19.66 -2.16
N VAL A 75 6.41 -18.52 -2.65
CA VAL A 75 5.91 -17.42 -1.80
C VAL A 75 4.62 -17.80 -1.10
N ILE A 76 3.67 -18.44 -1.81
CA ILE A 76 2.39 -18.83 -1.23
C ILE A 76 2.57 -19.95 -0.20
N ALA A 77 3.38 -20.97 -0.51
CA ALA A 77 3.68 -22.04 0.44
C ALA A 77 4.35 -21.49 1.73
N ALA A 78 5.30 -20.55 1.58
CA ALA A 78 5.95 -19.93 2.73
C ALA A 78 4.99 -19.06 3.55
N ARG A 79 4.11 -18.27 2.89
CA ARG A 79 3.07 -17.47 3.54
C ARG A 79 2.12 -18.34 4.35
N ASP A 80 1.62 -19.41 3.74
CA ASP A 80 0.63 -20.28 4.38
C ASP A 80 1.24 -21.07 5.53
N GLY A 81 2.51 -21.47 5.40
CA GLY A 81 3.29 -22.10 6.46
C GLY A 81 3.80 -21.16 7.55
N TYR A 82 3.63 -19.84 7.41
CA TYR A 82 4.09 -18.86 8.39
C TYR A 82 3.18 -18.85 9.62
N ASP A 83 3.61 -19.57 10.68
CA ASP A 83 3.03 -19.50 12.02
C ASP A 83 3.83 -18.49 12.86
N TYR A 84 3.36 -17.26 12.92
CA TYR A 84 4.01 -16.19 13.66
C TYR A 84 3.93 -16.34 15.19
N ASN A 85 3.03 -17.20 15.71
CA ASN A 85 2.87 -17.40 17.14
C ASN A 85 3.97 -18.29 17.74
N ARG A 86 4.70 -19.02 16.91
CA ARG A 86 5.83 -19.86 17.36
C ARG A 86 7.08 -19.08 17.75
N TYR A 87 7.19 -17.81 17.35
CA TYR A 87 8.37 -16.99 17.62
C TYR A 87 8.36 -16.41 19.04
N THR A 88 9.56 -16.26 19.60
CA THR A 88 9.81 -15.73 20.94
C THR A 88 10.63 -14.44 20.85
N GLU A 89 10.72 -13.68 21.96
CA GLU A 89 11.62 -12.52 22.03
C GLU A 89 13.10 -12.90 21.79
N ALA A 90 13.51 -14.11 22.15
CA ALA A 90 14.87 -14.59 21.88
C ALA A 90 15.13 -14.73 20.38
N ASP A 91 14.12 -15.16 19.60
CA ASP A 91 14.23 -15.24 18.15
C ASP A 91 14.34 -13.84 17.52
N VAL A 92 13.58 -12.88 18.03
CA VAL A 92 13.66 -11.48 17.59
C VAL A 92 15.03 -10.87 17.91
N ARG A 93 15.58 -11.09 19.13
CA ARG A 93 16.90 -10.60 19.50
C ARG A 93 18.00 -11.23 18.65
N ARG A 94 17.87 -12.51 18.31
CA ARG A 94 18.78 -13.19 17.38
C ARG A 94 18.70 -12.55 15.97
N ALA A 95 17.52 -12.29 15.46
CA ALA A 95 17.32 -11.61 14.19
C ALA A 95 17.94 -10.20 14.16
N LEU A 96 17.85 -9.47 15.27
CA LEU A 96 18.49 -8.15 15.42
C LEU A 96 20.02 -8.22 15.44
N ALA A 97 20.60 -9.31 15.95
CA ALA A 97 22.04 -9.52 16.03
C ALA A 97 22.69 -9.92 14.68
N HIS A 98 21.91 -10.45 13.72
CA HIS A 98 22.44 -10.81 12.42
C HIS A 98 22.70 -9.56 11.56
N GLU A 99 23.85 -9.52 10.86
CA GLU A 99 24.15 -8.47 9.89
C GLU A 99 23.29 -8.64 8.60
N GLN A 100 23.20 -9.87 8.10
CA GLN A 100 22.37 -10.24 6.97
C GLN A 100 21.21 -11.08 7.48
N ARG A 101 20.00 -10.53 7.37
CA ARG A 101 18.78 -11.19 7.86
C ARG A 101 18.26 -12.17 6.83
N THR A 102 17.97 -13.35 7.30
CA THR A 102 17.33 -14.42 6.53
C THR A 102 15.81 -14.24 6.48
N PRO A 103 15.09 -14.96 5.61
CA PRO A 103 13.62 -15.00 5.67
C PRO A 103 13.06 -15.42 7.04
N ALA A 104 13.78 -16.29 7.79
CA ALA A 104 13.38 -16.69 9.14
C ALA A 104 13.54 -15.54 10.16
N ASP A 105 14.59 -14.72 10.04
CA ASP A 105 14.76 -13.52 10.85
C ASP A 105 13.67 -12.49 10.56
N PHE A 106 13.35 -12.31 9.29
CA PHE A 106 12.28 -11.42 8.85
C PHE A 106 10.92 -11.85 9.42
N ALA A 107 10.62 -13.16 9.38
CA ALA A 107 9.41 -13.73 9.99
C ALA A 107 9.35 -13.45 11.51
N ALA A 108 10.47 -13.59 12.23
CA ALA A 108 10.55 -13.27 13.65
C ALA A 108 10.27 -11.77 13.92
N LEU A 109 10.82 -10.86 13.10
CA LEU A 109 10.60 -9.41 13.23
C LEU A 109 9.14 -9.00 12.98
N LEU A 110 8.38 -9.75 12.18
CA LEU A 110 6.95 -9.51 11.92
C LEU A 110 6.04 -10.16 12.97
N SER A 111 6.55 -11.05 13.82
CA SER A 111 5.76 -11.79 14.80
C SER A 111 5.23 -10.89 15.94
N PRO A 112 4.20 -11.32 16.69
CA PRO A 112 3.76 -10.62 17.89
C PRO A 112 4.85 -10.49 18.97
N ALA A 113 5.80 -11.43 19.04
CA ALA A 113 6.93 -11.39 19.97
C ALA A 113 7.87 -10.21 19.73
N ALA A 114 7.81 -9.56 18.56
CA ALA A 114 8.60 -8.36 18.27
C ALA A 114 8.00 -7.07 18.87
N LEU A 115 6.73 -7.05 19.25
CA LEU A 115 6.07 -5.84 19.74
C LEU A 115 6.67 -5.27 21.03
N PRO A 116 7.08 -6.08 22.04
CA PRO A 116 7.78 -5.57 23.21
C PRO A 116 9.17 -4.96 22.88
N LEU A 117 9.77 -5.39 21.77
CA LEU A 117 11.09 -4.98 21.30
C LEU A 117 11.04 -3.91 20.19
N LEU A 118 9.88 -3.30 19.94
CA LEU A 118 9.67 -2.39 18.79
C LEU A 118 10.62 -1.19 18.82
N GLU A 119 10.97 -0.67 19.98
CA GLU A 119 11.95 0.39 20.14
C GLU A 119 13.36 -0.04 19.69
N GLU A 120 13.80 -1.25 20.06
CA GLU A 120 15.09 -1.80 19.64
C GLU A 120 15.12 -2.05 18.12
N ILE A 121 14.00 -2.55 17.58
CA ILE A 121 13.79 -2.77 16.14
C ILE A 121 13.86 -1.44 15.40
N ALA A 122 13.16 -0.42 15.87
CA ALA A 122 13.16 0.92 15.27
C ALA A 122 14.54 1.55 15.24
N ARG A 123 15.28 1.47 16.35
CA ARG A 123 16.68 1.95 16.40
C ARG A 123 17.61 1.19 15.46
N SER A 124 17.41 -0.12 15.32
CA SER A 124 18.15 -0.92 14.34
C SER A 124 17.81 -0.53 12.90
N ALA A 125 16.53 -0.36 12.59
CA ALA A 125 16.07 0.09 11.28
C ALA A 125 16.58 1.50 10.93
N GLN A 126 16.65 2.41 11.92
CA GLN A 126 17.22 3.74 11.75
C GLN A 126 18.69 3.70 11.37
N ARG A 127 19.49 2.82 12.01
CA ARG A 127 20.91 2.65 11.65
C ARG A 127 21.07 2.13 10.22
N GLU A 128 20.27 1.15 9.79
CA GLU A 128 20.31 0.65 8.40
C GLU A 128 19.84 1.73 7.42
N ARG A 129 18.78 2.46 7.75
CA ARG A 129 18.31 3.58 6.92
C ARG A 129 19.42 4.63 6.74
N GLN A 130 20.12 5.00 7.82
CA GLN A 130 21.23 5.95 7.73
C GLN A 130 22.43 5.41 6.96
N ARG A 131 22.71 4.10 7.10
CA ARG A 131 23.82 3.44 6.38
C ARG A 131 23.62 3.47 4.86
N TYR A 132 22.38 3.26 4.38
CA TYR A 132 22.10 3.13 2.96
C TYR A 132 21.63 4.43 2.31
N PHE A 133 20.95 5.30 3.04
CA PHE A 133 20.32 6.50 2.48
C PHE A 133 20.81 7.81 3.14
N GLY A 134 21.63 7.72 4.19
CA GLY A 134 22.05 8.92 4.94
C GLY A 134 20.85 9.69 5.47
N ASN A 135 20.84 11.00 5.27
CA ASN A 135 19.71 11.86 5.62
C ASN A 135 18.75 12.11 4.43
N ASN A 136 19.00 11.48 3.28
CA ASN A 136 18.21 11.74 2.08
C ASN A 136 16.79 11.22 2.20
N VAL A 137 15.83 12.01 1.70
CA VAL A 137 14.43 11.63 1.49
C VAL A 137 14.06 12.00 0.06
N THR A 138 13.74 10.99 -0.75
CA THR A 138 13.32 11.19 -2.14
C THR A 138 11.85 11.55 -2.20
N PHE A 139 11.51 12.52 -3.04
CA PHE A 139 10.16 13.01 -3.24
C PHE A 139 9.63 12.63 -4.60
N PHE A 140 8.34 12.29 -4.65
CA PHE A 140 7.61 12.11 -5.90
C PHE A 140 6.18 12.63 -5.76
N THR A 141 5.50 12.81 -6.89
CA THR A 141 4.06 13.11 -6.88
C THR A 141 3.31 12.15 -7.82
N PRO A 142 2.13 11.67 -7.44
CA PRO A 142 1.27 10.90 -8.32
C PRO A 142 0.51 11.83 -9.29
N LEU A 143 0.33 11.37 -10.53
CA LEU A 143 -0.59 11.97 -11.50
C LEU A 143 -1.54 10.91 -12.02
N TYR A 144 -2.81 11.02 -11.64
CA TYR A 144 -3.89 10.18 -12.13
C TYR A 144 -4.37 10.69 -13.49
N ILE A 145 -4.16 9.91 -14.56
CA ILE A 145 -4.49 10.32 -15.92
C ILE A 145 -5.82 9.76 -16.42
N ALA A 146 -6.37 8.72 -15.77
CA ALA A 146 -7.68 8.17 -16.06
C ALA A 146 -8.20 7.35 -14.86
N ASN A 147 -9.52 7.42 -14.57
CA ASN A 147 -10.16 6.61 -13.52
C ASN A 147 -11.19 5.60 -14.05
N TYR A 148 -11.23 5.38 -15.37
CA TYR A 148 -12.01 4.26 -15.94
C TYR A 148 -11.41 2.92 -15.51
N CYS A 149 -12.26 2.01 -14.99
CA CYS A 149 -11.84 0.69 -14.54
C CYS A 149 -12.91 -0.35 -14.91
N GLU A 150 -12.47 -1.51 -15.37
CA GLU A 150 -13.32 -2.64 -15.74
C GLU A 150 -13.43 -3.68 -14.63
N ASN A 151 -12.62 -3.52 -13.56
CA ASN A 151 -12.58 -4.45 -12.44
C ASN A 151 -13.64 -4.10 -11.37
N TYR A 152 -14.11 -5.13 -10.69
CA TYR A 152 -14.90 -4.98 -9.49
C TYR A 152 -14.07 -5.43 -8.26
N CYS A 153 -13.25 -4.50 -7.74
CA CYS A 153 -12.53 -4.63 -6.47
C CYS A 153 -13.34 -3.91 -5.41
N ILE A 154 -13.91 -4.63 -4.44
CA ILE A 154 -14.90 -4.08 -3.50
C ILE A 154 -14.36 -2.99 -2.56
N TYR A 155 -13.04 -2.83 -2.46
CA TYR A 155 -12.34 -1.85 -1.63
C TYR A 155 -11.79 -0.63 -2.41
N CYS A 156 -12.00 -0.55 -3.71
CA CYS A 156 -11.40 0.48 -4.57
C CYS A 156 -12.43 1.49 -5.06
N GLY A 157 -12.16 2.79 -4.90
CA GLY A 157 -13.02 3.87 -5.37
C GLY A 157 -13.27 3.83 -6.87
N PHE A 158 -12.30 3.34 -7.66
CA PHE A 158 -12.42 3.25 -9.13
C PHE A 158 -13.15 2.00 -9.62
N ASN A 159 -13.62 1.10 -8.74
CA ASN A 159 -14.29 -0.12 -9.19
C ASN A 159 -15.47 0.17 -10.14
N SER A 160 -15.73 -0.77 -11.06
CA SER A 160 -16.70 -0.60 -12.14
C SER A 160 -18.16 -0.42 -11.66
N HIS A 161 -18.48 -0.82 -10.43
CA HIS A 161 -19.80 -0.70 -9.81
C HIS A 161 -19.97 0.58 -8.99
N ASN A 162 -18.89 1.30 -8.71
CA ASN A 162 -18.99 2.57 -8.00
C ASN A 162 -19.44 3.70 -8.93
N ARG A 163 -20.43 4.48 -8.47
CA ARG A 163 -20.99 5.62 -9.22
C ARG A 163 -20.17 6.87 -8.93
N ILE A 164 -19.14 7.08 -9.73
CA ILE A 164 -18.22 8.22 -9.64
C ILE A 164 -18.13 8.93 -11.00
N HIS A 165 -17.66 10.18 -10.99
CA HIS A 165 -17.32 10.90 -12.21
C HIS A 165 -16.07 10.30 -12.83
N ARG A 166 -16.22 9.76 -14.05
CA ARG A 166 -15.14 9.16 -14.80
C ARG A 166 -14.55 10.16 -15.79
N ALA A 167 -13.22 10.26 -15.77
CA ALA A 167 -12.47 11.11 -16.68
C ALA A 167 -11.22 10.40 -17.20
N ARG A 168 -10.73 10.88 -18.34
CA ARG A 168 -9.47 10.53 -18.98
C ARG A 168 -8.89 11.80 -19.56
N LEU A 169 -7.66 12.15 -19.19
CA LEU A 169 -7.00 13.35 -19.66
C LEU A 169 -6.64 13.22 -21.14
N ASN A 170 -6.93 14.25 -21.92
CA ASN A 170 -6.42 14.39 -23.27
C ASN A 170 -4.98 14.95 -23.25
N ARG A 171 -4.34 15.07 -24.43
CA ARG A 171 -2.95 15.51 -24.54
C ARG A 171 -2.72 16.92 -23.93
N GLU A 172 -3.60 17.86 -24.17
CA GLU A 172 -3.49 19.24 -23.68
C GLU A 172 -3.65 19.29 -22.16
N GLN A 173 -4.61 18.52 -21.61
CA GLN A 173 -4.80 18.39 -20.17
C GLN A 173 -3.60 17.72 -19.50
N LEU A 174 -3.01 16.67 -20.11
CA LEU A 174 -1.77 16.05 -19.60
C LEU A 174 -0.63 17.04 -19.52
N ILE A 175 -0.41 17.84 -20.56
CA ILE A 175 0.61 18.89 -20.59
C ILE A 175 0.36 19.90 -19.46
N THR A 176 -0.87 20.38 -19.32
CA THR A 176 -1.25 21.38 -18.30
C THR A 176 -0.99 20.86 -16.88
N GLU A 177 -1.35 19.59 -16.59
CA GLU A 177 -1.10 18.97 -15.29
C GLU A 177 0.41 18.79 -15.02
N MET A 178 1.15 18.28 -16.01
CA MET A 178 2.60 18.08 -15.90
C MET A 178 3.36 19.39 -15.71
N GLU A 179 2.96 20.45 -16.41
CA GLU A 179 3.53 21.80 -16.22
C GLU A 179 3.25 22.34 -14.82
N ALA A 180 2.05 22.14 -14.29
CA ALA A 180 1.70 22.56 -12.93
C ALA A 180 2.57 21.85 -11.89
N ILE A 181 2.77 20.54 -12.02
CA ILE A 181 3.64 19.75 -11.16
C ILE A 181 5.12 20.19 -11.33
N ALA A 182 5.61 20.34 -12.55
CA ALA A 182 7.01 20.72 -12.82
C ALA A 182 7.36 22.11 -12.26
N LYS A 183 6.41 23.05 -12.26
CA LYS A 183 6.58 24.39 -11.66
C LYS A 183 6.87 24.36 -10.16
N THR A 184 6.49 23.30 -9.45
CA THR A 184 6.84 23.12 -8.02
C THR A 184 8.31 22.73 -7.82
N GLY A 185 9.03 22.37 -8.88
CA GLY A 185 10.39 21.84 -8.82
C GLY A 185 10.45 20.31 -8.71
N MET A 186 9.31 19.61 -8.65
CA MET A 186 9.26 18.13 -8.62
C MET A 186 9.93 17.56 -9.87
N GLN A 187 10.74 16.53 -9.70
CA GLN A 187 11.50 15.88 -10.77
C GLN A 187 11.16 14.40 -10.94
N GLU A 188 10.36 13.82 -10.06
CA GLU A 188 9.86 12.47 -10.17
C GLU A 188 8.32 12.45 -10.18
N ILE A 189 7.75 11.77 -11.17
CA ILE A 189 6.31 11.59 -11.32
C ILE A 189 5.96 10.11 -11.33
N LEU A 190 4.84 9.77 -10.68
CA LEU A 190 4.22 8.44 -10.76
C LEU A 190 2.89 8.57 -11.50
N ILE A 191 2.80 8.00 -12.70
CA ILE A 191 1.60 8.03 -13.53
C ILE A 191 0.69 6.86 -13.15
N LEU A 192 -0.59 7.15 -12.86
CA LEU A 192 -1.57 6.16 -12.45
C LEU A 192 -2.80 6.16 -13.36
N THR A 193 -3.37 4.95 -13.53
CA THR A 193 -4.66 4.78 -14.19
C THR A 193 -5.53 3.77 -13.46
N GLY A 194 -6.85 3.89 -13.67
CA GLY A 194 -7.72 2.72 -13.51
C GLY A 194 -7.38 1.65 -14.56
N GLU A 195 -7.82 0.43 -14.34
CA GLU A 195 -7.58 -0.68 -15.25
C GLU A 195 -8.70 -0.76 -16.31
N SER A 196 -8.47 -0.17 -17.48
CA SER A 196 -9.33 -0.27 -18.66
C SER A 196 -8.48 -0.24 -19.92
N ARG A 197 -8.30 -1.41 -20.54
CA ARG A 197 -7.58 -1.50 -21.82
C ARG A 197 -8.29 -0.77 -22.95
N LYS A 198 -9.58 -0.45 -22.79
CA LYS A 198 -10.36 0.32 -23.77
C LYS A 198 -10.16 1.83 -23.64
N MET A 199 -10.08 2.34 -22.40
CA MET A 199 -10.02 3.78 -22.12
C MET A 199 -8.60 4.30 -21.86
N SER A 200 -7.74 3.45 -21.31
CA SER A 200 -6.34 3.75 -21.00
C SER A 200 -5.47 2.55 -21.35
N ASP A 201 -5.35 2.29 -22.66
CA ASP A 201 -4.49 1.23 -23.18
C ASP A 201 -3.00 1.57 -23.00
N VAL A 202 -2.13 0.59 -23.27
CA VAL A 202 -0.69 0.74 -23.10
C VAL A 202 -0.10 1.83 -23.99
N HIS A 203 -0.67 2.08 -25.16
CA HIS A 203 -0.22 3.14 -26.07
C HIS A 203 -0.56 4.53 -25.52
N TYR A 204 -1.78 4.72 -24.98
CA TYR A 204 -2.13 5.96 -24.29
C TYR A 204 -1.22 6.24 -23.10
N ILE A 205 -0.94 5.22 -22.28
CA ILE A 205 -0.02 5.32 -21.15
C ILE A 205 1.39 5.66 -21.64
N GLY A 206 1.88 4.98 -22.67
CA GLY A 206 3.19 5.24 -23.26
C GLY A 206 3.33 6.68 -23.79
N GLU A 207 2.33 7.20 -24.48
CA GLU A 207 2.34 8.59 -24.94
C GLU A 207 2.34 9.60 -23.77
N ALA A 208 1.59 9.31 -22.69
CA ALA A 208 1.65 10.12 -21.46
C ALA A 208 3.06 10.08 -20.83
N CYS A 209 3.73 8.92 -20.82
CA CYS A 209 5.09 8.78 -20.31
C CYS A 209 6.13 9.54 -21.17
N LYS A 210 6.01 9.49 -22.50
CA LYS A 210 6.85 10.30 -23.41
C LYS A 210 6.70 11.80 -23.16
N LEU A 211 5.49 12.26 -22.86
CA LEU A 211 5.26 13.65 -22.46
C LEU A 211 5.91 13.95 -21.11
N ALA A 212 5.72 13.05 -20.12
CA ALA A 212 6.29 13.22 -18.79
C ALA A 212 7.83 13.34 -18.81
N ARG A 213 8.52 12.57 -19.69
CA ARG A 213 9.99 12.67 -19.84
C ARG A 213 10.49 14.05 -20.27
N GLN A 214 9.64 14.90 -20.82
CA GLN A 214 10.03 16.28 -21.17
C GLN A 214 10.08 17.19 -19.93
N TYR A 215 9.40 16.82 -18.86
CA TYR A 215 9.29 17.62 -17.63
C TYR A 215 10.01 16.99 -16.43
N PHE A 216 10.11 15.66 -16.38
CA PHE A 216 10.58 14.92 -15.20
C PHE A 216 11.77 14.03 -15.54
N LYS A 217 12.71 13.92 -14.60
CA LYS A 217 13.89 13.06 -14.72
C LYS A 217 13.59 11.59 -14.45
N VAL A 218 12.62 11.31 -13.58
CA VAL A 218 12.20 9.96 -13.23
C VAL A 218 10.69 9.81 -13.48
N VAL A 219 10.32 8.80 -14.23
CA VAL A 219 8.94 8.48 -14.56
C VAL A 219 8.62 7.07 -14.11
N GLY A 220 7.78 6.94 -13.09
CA GLY A 220 7.20 5.67 -12.66
C GLY A 220 5.79 5.48 -13.18
N VAL A 221 5.34 4.23 -13.22
CA VAL A 221 3.92 3.91 -13.49
C VAL A 221 3.36 2.98 -12.41
N GLU A 222 2.12 3.25 -11.99
CA GLU A 222 1.30 2.37 -11.18
C GLU A 222 0.03 2.08 -11.95
N ILE A 223 0.08 1.02 -12.77
CA ILE A 223 -0.96 0.64 -13.71
C ILE A 223 -1.33 -0.84 -13.52
N TYR A 224 -2.30 -1.29 -14.29
CA TYR A 224 -2.62 -2.71 -14.34
C TYR A 224 -1.46 -3.56 -14.88
N PRO A 225 -1.37 -4.85 -14.51
CA PRO A 225 -0.36 -5.75 -15.06
C PRO A 225 -0.44 -5.83 -16.59
N VAL A 226 0.72 -5.82 -17.23
CA VAL A 226 0.84 -6.00 -18.68
C VAL A 226 1.85 -7.10 -18.99
N ASN A 227 1.98 -7.51 -20.26
CA ASN A 227 2.94 -8.51 -20.71
C ASN A 227 4.38 -7.93 -20.76
N SER A 228 5.38 -8.78 -20.89
CA SER A 228 6.79 -8.37 -20.90
C SER A 228 7.13 -7.45 -22.08
N ASP A 229 6.55 -7.70 -23.25
CA ASP A 229 6.70 -6.85 -24.45
C ASP A 229 6.03 -5.48 -24.28
N GLU A 230 4.87 -5.43 -23.64
CA GLU A 230 4.19 -4.17 -23.30
C GLU A 230 5.01 -3.38 -22.25
N TYR A 231 5.64 -4.04 -21.26
CA TYR A 231 6.56 -3.37 -20.35
C TYR A 231 7.81 -2.86 -21.09
N ALA A 232 8.36 -3.61 -22.06
CA ALA A 232 9.47 -3.15 -22.88
C ALA A 232 9.09 -1.89 -23.68
N TYR A 233 7.90 -1.87 -24.27
CA TYR A 233 7.37 -0.67 -24.93
C TYR A 233 7.25 0.52 -23.99
N LEU A 234 6.74 0.33 -22.76
CA LEU A 234 6.66 1.41 -21.78
C LEU A 234 8.05 1.90 -21.36
N HIS A 235 9.03 0.99 -21.25
CA HIS A 235 10.41 1.36 -20.99
C HIS A 235 10.99 2.22 -22.12
N GLU A 236 10.78 1.86 -23.37
CA GLU A 236 11.12 2.67 -24.56
C GLU A 236 10.42 4.04 -24.55
N CYS A 237 9.23 4.14 -23.98
CA CYS A 237 8.52 5.41 -23.76
C CYS A 237 9.10 6.25 -22.61
N GLY A 238 10.13 5.76 -21.92
CA GLY A 238 10.85 6.46 -20.86
C GLY A 238 10.39 6.15 -19.44
N VAL A 239 9.71 5.02 -19.23
CA VAL A 239 9.36 4.56 -17.88
C VAL A 239 10.59 3.94 -17.21
N ASP A 240 10.90 4.40 -16.00
CA ASP A 240 12.04 3.91 -15.20
C ASP A 240 11.65 2.72 -14.32
N TYR A 241 10.47 2.77 -13.68
CA TYR A 241 10.02 1.74 -12.75
C TYR A 241 8.51 1.52 -12.78
N VAL A 242 8.12 0.34 -12.34
CA VAL A 242 6.71 -0.09 -12.28
C VAL A 242 6.35 -0.48 -10.86
N THR A 243 5.21 0.02 -10.38
CA THR A 243 4.62 -0.40 -9.11
C THR A 243 3.31 -1.15 -9.37
N VAL A 244 3.20 -2.38 -8.86
CA VAL A 244 1.97 -3.16 -8.88
C VAL A 244 1.76 -3.81 -7.52
N PHE A 245 0.69 -3.43 -6.83
CA PHE A 245 0.37 -4.03 -5.53
C PHE A 245 -0.32 -5.38 -5.73
N GLN A 246 0.16 -6.41 -5.04
CA GLN A 246 -0.52 -7.72 -5.02
C GLN A 246 -1.85 -7.66 -4.27
N GLU A 247 -2.02 -6.67 -3.45
CA GLU A 247 -3.15 -6.41 -2.56
C GLU A 247 -3.17 -7.38 -1.36
N THR A 248 -3.39 -8.66 -1.57
CA THR A 248 -3.18 -9.74 -0.61
C THR A 248 -2.55 -10.95 -1.30
N TYR A 249 -1.74 -11.69 -0.58
CA TYR A 249 -1.14 -12.96 -1.02
C TYR A 249 -1.99 -14.17 -0.65
N ASN A 250 -3.13 -13.97 0.02
CA ASN A 250 -4.13 -15.01 0.24
C ASN A 250 -4.99 -15.18 -1.00
N SER A 251 -4.73 -16.21 -1.80
CA SER A 251 -5.43 -16.48 -3.05
C SER A 251 -6.95 -16.61 -2.87
N ALA A 252 -7.42 -17.29 -1.82
CA ALA A 252 -8.84 -17.43 -1.53
C ALA A 252 -9.49 -16.08 -1.17
N LYS A 253 -8.83 -15.28 -0.32
CA LYS A 253 -9.30 -13.93 0.03
C LYS A 253 -9.26 -13.00 -1.18
N TYR A 254 -8.22 -13.10 -2.00
CA TYR A 254 -8.09 -12.34 -3.25
C TYR A 254 -9.29 -12.56 -4.18
N ALA A 255 -9.74 -13.83 -4.34
CA ALA A 255 -10.90 -14.17 -5.14
C ALA A 255 -12.21 -13.53 -4.62
N GLN A 256 -12.35 -13.38 -3.29
CA GLN A 256 -13.49 -12.72 -2.65
C GLN A 256 -13.48 -11.20 -2.82
N LEU A 257 -12.29 -10.60 -2.90
CA LEU A 257 -12.12 -9.14 -3.01
C LEU A 257 -12.18 -8.62 -4.45
N HIS A 258 -11.86 -9.48 -5.43
CA HIS A 258 -11.81 -9.14 -6.85
C HIS A 258 -12.88 -9.94 -7.61
N LEU A 259 -14.07 -9.37 -7.73
CA LEU A 259 -15.26 -10.09 -8.19
C LEU A 259 -15.37 -10.16 -9.72
N ALA A 260 -14.79 -9.20 -10.44
CA ALA A 260 -14.82 -9.17 -11.90
C ALA A 260 -13.61 -8.43 -12.48
N GLY A 261 -13.36 -8.65 -13.79
CA GLY A 261 -12.32 -7.98 -14.56
C GLY A 261 -10.97 -8.71 -14.55
N ALA A 262 -10.00 -8.18 -15.29
CA ALA A 262 -8.68 -8.79 -15.49
C ALA A 262 -7.86 -8.85 -14.19
N LYS A 263 -8.05 -7.90 -13.27
CA LYS A 263 -7.40 -7.90 -11.95
C LYS A 263 -7.73 -9.14 -11.12
N ARG A 264 -8.84 -9.82 -11.43
CA ARG A 264 -9.21 -11.07 -10.74
C ARG A 264 -8.18 -12.18 -10.94
N VAL A 265 -7.40 -12.17 -12.02
CA VAL A 265 -6.40 -13.21 -12.33
C VAL A 265 -5.19 -13.06 -11.39
N PHE A 266 -5.20 -13.83 -10.32
CA PHE A 266 -4.21 -13.78 -9.23
C PHE A 266 -2.77 -14.02 -9.72
N PRO A 267 -2.44 -15.11 -10.45
CA PRO A 267 -1.07 -15.37 -10.89
C PRO A 267 -0.57 -14.33 -11.89
N TYR A 268 -1.43 -13.80 -12.76
CA TYR A 268 -1.03 -12.76 -13.71
C TYR A 268 -0.60 -11.49 -12.98
N ARG A 269 -1.32 -11.10 -11.91
CA ARG A 269 -0.95 -9.95 -11.09
C ARG A 269 0.32 -10.23 -10.27
N PHE A 270 0.45 -11.42 -9.69
CA PHE A 270 1.63 -11.83 -8.93
C PHE A 270 2.92 -11.68 -9.75
N TYR A 271 2.92 -12.11 -10.98
CA TYR A 271 4.10 -12.06 -11.86
C TYR A 271 4.32 -10.71 -12.57
N ALA A 272 3.59 -9.66 -12.21
CA ALA A 272 3.72 -8.35 -12.85
C ALA A 272 5.13 -7.77 -12.73
N GLN A 273 5.75 -7.84 -11.55
CA GLN A 273 7.10 -7.34 -11.32
C GLN A 273 8.15 -8.16 -12.10
N GLU A 274 7.98 -9.46 -12.16
CA GLU A 274 8.88 -10.31 -12.93
C GLU A 274 8.80 -9.99 -14.44
N ARG A 275 7.60 -9.81 -14.98
CA ARG A 275 7.43 -9.37 -16.37
C ARG A 275 8.02 -7.99 -16.63
N ALA A 276 7.86 -7.06 -15.69
CA ALA A 276 8.45 -5.73 -15.80
C ALA A 276 9.99 -5.77 -15.86
N LEU A 277 10.64 -6.56 -15.01
CA LEU A 277 12.10 -6.76 -15.04
C LEU A 277 12.55 -7.42 -16.34
N ARG A 278 11.80 -8.40 -16.86
CA ARG A 278 12.06 -9.02 -18.17
C ARG A 278 11.89 -8.04 -19.33
N GLY A 279 10.95 -7.10 -19.21
CA GLY A 279 10.74 -6.01 -20.15
C GLY A 279 11.76 -4.88 -20.04
N GLY A 280 12.81 -5.02 -19.20
CA GLY A 280 13.91 -4.06 -19.11
C GLY A 280 13.68 -2.91 -18.12
N MET A 281 12.60 -2.93 -17.33
CA MET A 281 12.41 -1.92 -16.28
C MET A 281 13.55 -1.90 -15.28
N ARG A 282 14.05 -0.72 -14.95
CA ARG A 282 15.10 -0.51 -13.96
C ARG A 282 14.67 -0.96 -12.57
N GLY A 283 13.44 -0.66 -12.18
CA GLY A 283 12.95 -0.95 -10.83
C GLY A 283 11.52 -1.45 -10.78
N VAL A 284 11.20 -2.13 -9.67
CA VAL A 284 9.86 -2.63 -9.38
C VAL A 284 9.45 -2.34 -7.94
N GLY A 285 8.21 -1.92 -7.75
CA GLY A 285 7.59 -1.69 -6.47
C GLY A 285 6.63 -2.83 -6.09
N LEU A 286 6.71 -3.30 -4.85
CA LEU A 286 5.86 -4.34 -4.29
C LEU A 286 5.08 -3.80 -3.10
N ALA A 287 3.85 -4.25 -2.93
CA ALA A 287 3.05 -4.01 -1.74
C ALA A 287 1.91 -5.02 -1.59
N ALA A 288 1.50 -5.23 -0.34
CA ALA A 288 0.16 -5.64 0.03
C ALA A 288 -0.62 -4.42 0.56
N LEU A 289 -1.93 -4.38 0.36
CA LEU A 289 -2.80 -3.40 0.98
C LEU A 289 -3.18 -3.91 2.37
N LEU A 290 -2.49 -3.36 3.37
CA LEU A 290 -2.60 -3.83 4.75
C LEU A 290 -4.00 -3.58 5.31
N GLY A 291 -4.64 -4.63 5.79
CA GLY A 291 -6.00 -4.63 6.29
C GLY A 291 -7.02 -5.36 5.40
N LEU A 292 -6.61 -5.92 4.27
CA LEU A 292 -7.46 -6.80 3.45
C LEU A 292 -7.48 -8.25 3.95
N ASP A 293 -6.38 -8.71 4.51
CA ASP A 293 -6.20 -10.04 5.12
C ASP A 293 -5.21 -9.94 6.28
N ASP A 294 -4.75 -11.06 6.82
CA ASP A 294 -3.70 -11.11 7.85
C ASP A 294 -2.45 -10.33 7.39
N PHE A 295 -2.26 -9.14 7.98
CA PHE A 295 -1.22 -8.21 7.56
C PHE A 295 0.20 -8.77 7.78
N ARG A 296 0.41 -9.65 8.78
CA ARG A 296 1.72 -10.25 9.04
C ARG A 296 2.08 -11.25 7.95
N LYS A 297 1.12 -12.07 7.55
CA LYS A 297 1.30 -13.03 6.45
C LYS A 297 1.49 -12.32 5.12
N ASP A 298 0.73 -11.25 4.87
CA ASP A 298 0.85 -10.47 3.63
C ASP A 298 2.16 -9.66 3.60
N ALA A 299 2.57 -9.05 4.71
CA ALA A 299 3.86 -8.38 4.79
C ALA A 299 5.04 -9.36 4.62
N PHE A 300 4.96 -10.55 5.23
CA PHE A 300 5.96 -11.60 5.06
C PHE A 300 6.07 -12.04 3.61
N ALA A 301 4.94 -12.33 2.97
CA ALA A 301 4.90 -12.73 1.56
C ALA A 301 5.44 -11.62 0.63
N THR A 302 5.09 -10.37 0.87
CA THR A 302 5.61 -9.21 0.11
C THR A 302 7.13 -9.12 0.19
N GLY A 303 7.69 -9.21 1.39
CA GLY A 303 9.15 -9.15 1.58
C GLY A 303 9.88 -10.35 0.98
N LEU A 304 9.31 -11.55 1.13
CA LEU A 304 9.87 -12.77 0.53
C LEU A 304 9.83 -12.72 -1.00
N HIS A 305 8.73 -12.22 -1.58
CA HIS A 305 8.59 -12.04 -3.03
C HIS A 305 9.69 -11.11 -3.58
N ALA A 306 9.89 -9.95 -2.93
CA ALA A 306 10.97 -9.04 -3.32
C ALA A 306 12.36 -9.69 -3.18
N TYR A 307 12.60 -10.43 -2.09
CA TYR A 307 13.87 -11.12 -1.86
C TYR A 307 14.18 -12.19 -2.91
N LEU A 308 13.20 -12.99 -3.31
CA LEU A 308 13.35 -14.01 -4.32
C LEU A 308 13.53 -13.40 -5.73
N LEU A 309 12.76 -12.36 -6.04
CA LEU A 309 12.93 -11.60 -7.29
C LEU A 309 14.34 -11.00 -7.38
N GLN A 310 14.84 -10.39 -6.30
CA GLN A 310 16.18 -9.82 -6.28
C GLN A 310 17.27 -10.86 -6.50
N LYS A 311 17.10 -12.06 -5.93
CA LYS A 311 18.04 -13.17 -6.22
C LYS A 311 18.04 -13.57 -7.69
N LYS A 312 16.87 -13.54 -8.34
CA LYS A 312 16.70 -13.90 -9.75
C LYS A 312 17.13 -12.78 -10.69
N TYR A 313 16.91 -11.52 -10.27
CA TYR A 313 17.20 -10.29 -11.04
C TYR A 313 18.05 -9.32 -10.21
N PRO A 314 19.36 -9.62 -9.99
CA PRO A 314 20.21 -8.84 -9.08
C PRO A 314 20.50 -7.41 -9.56
N HIS A 315 20.23 -7.09 -10.81
CA HIS A 315 20.37 -5.76 -11.40
C HIS A 315 19.13 -4.88 -11.18
N GLY A 316 18.00 -5.46 -10.75
CA GLY A 316 16.77 -4.72 -10.53
C GLY A 316 16.81 -3.89 -9.24
N GLU A 317 16.19 -2.72 -9.25
CA GLU A 317 15.92 -1.92 -8.07
C GLU A 317 14.60 -2.34 -7.45
N PHE A 318 14.58 -2.49 -6.13
CA PHE A 318 13.38 -2.95 -5.41
C PHE A 318 12.87 -1.87 -4.47
N ALA A 319 11.55 -1.69 -4.47
CA ALA A 319 10.88 -0.77 -3.59
C ALA A 319 9.69 -1.43 -2.88
N PHE A 320 9.43 -1.00 -1.64
CA PHE A 320 8.22 -1.33 -0.90
C PHE A 320 7.33 -0.11 -0.76
N SER A 321 6.03 -0.32 -0.94
CA SER A 321 5.01 0.57 -0.43
C SER A 321 4.25 -0.14 0.71
N CYS A 322 3.83 0.62 1.71
CA CYS A 322 3.15 0.08 2.89
C CYS A 322 1.79 0.75 3.09
N PRO A 323 0.87 0.65 2.09
CA PRO A 323 -0.44 1.28 2.20
C PRO A 323 -1.32 0.53 3.19
N ARG A 324 -2.03 1.29 4.04
CA ARG A 324 -3.15 0.77 4.82
C ARG A 324 -4.46 1.03 4.07
N LEU A 325 -5.44 0.15 4.30
CA LEU A 325 -6.79 0.32 3.79
C LEU A 325 -7.37 1.68 4.22
N ARG A 326 -8.07 2.36 3.33
CA ARG A 326 -8.70 3.69 3.58
C ARG A 326 -10.12 3.70 3.06
N PRO A 327 -11.01 4.53 3.64
CA PRO A 327 -12.34 4.77 3.11
C PRO A 327 -12.30 5.20 1.63
N ILE A 328 -13.37 4.89 0.93
CA ILE A 328 -13.58 5.29 -0.48
C ILE A 328 -14.92 6.00 -0.62
N ILE A 329 -15.10 6.75 -1.68
CA ILE A 329 -16.37 7.38 -2.02
C ILE A 329 -17.48 6.31 -2.11
N ASN A 330 -18.63 6.59 -1.52
CA ASN A 330 -19.82 5.72 -1.44
C ASN A 330 -19.66 4.45 -0.58
N ASN A 331 -18.53 4.28 0.14
CA ASN A 331 -18.39 3.19 1.10
C ASN A 331 -17.55 3.61 2.32
N ASP A 332 -18.23 4.17 3.32
CA ASP A 332 -17.65 4.61 4.60
C ASP A 332 -17.32 3.47 5.57
N LYS A 333 -17.73 2.25 5.24
CA LYS A 333 -17.53 1.06 6.06
C LYS A 333 -16.12 0.50 5.92
N ILE A 334 -15.40 0.85 4.84
CA ILE A 334 -14.02 0.44 4.62
C ILE A 334 -13.12 1.22 5.59
N LYS A 335 -12.59 0.53 6.61
CA LYS A 335 -11.74 1.12 7.66
C LYS A 335 -10.55 0.21 7.96
N PRO A 336 -9.35 0.76 8.22
CA PRO A 336 -8.17 -0.02 8.59
C PRO A 336 -8.24 -0.36 10.10
N LEU A 337 -9.06 -1.34 10.50
CA LEU A 337 -9.36 -1.62 11.91
C LEU A 337 -8.28 -2.42 12.63
N ASP A 338 -7.50 -3.21 11.93
CA ASP A 338 -6.53 -4.19 12.47
C ASP A 338 -5.07 -3.79 12.32
N VAL A 339 -4.77 -2.81 11.46
CA VAL A 339 -3.41 -2.30 11.24
C VAL A 339 -3.28 -0.87 11.74
N HIS A 340 -2.99 -0.73 13.04
CA HIS A 340 -2.71 0.57 13.64
C HIS A 340 -1.29 1.05 13.34
N GLU A 341 -0.95 2.27 13.72
CA GLU A 341 0.37 2.87 13.50
C GLU A 341 1.53 2.00 14.04
N ARG A 342 1.29 1.32 15.17
CA ARG A 342 2.28 0.42 15.80
C ARG A 342 2.60 -0.78 14.90
N GLN A 343 1.59 -1.39 14.29
CA GLN A 343 1.76 -2.50 13.36
C GLN A 343 2.40 -2.02 12.05
N LEU A 344 1.99 -0.85 11.55
CA LEU A 344 2.63 -0.24 10.38
C LEU A 344 4.12 0.01 10.64
N LEU A 345 4.48 0.61 11.78
CA LEU A 345 5.89 0.84 12.15
C LEU A 345 6.67 -0.48 12.20
N GLN A 346 6.09 -1.55 12.79
CA GLN A 346 6.71 -2.87 12.83
C GLN A 346 7.01 -3.39 11.42
N VAL A 347 6.04 -3.34 10.51
CA VAL A 347 6.18 -3.81 9.12
C VAL A 347 7.26 -3.03 8.38
N VAL A 348 7.22 -1.70 8.45
CA VAL A 348 8.18 -0.84 7.73
C VAL A 348 9.60 -1.04 8.26
N CYS A 349 9.77 -1.15 9.59
CA CYS A 349 11.07 -1.47 10.19
C CYS A 349 11.56 -2.87 9.79
N ALA A 350 10.68 -3.87 9.75
CA ALA A 350 11.04 -5.22 9.33
C ALA A 350 11.52 -5.26 7.88
N TYR A 351 10.86 -4.55 6.95
CA TYR A 351 11.32 -4.41 5.57
C TYR A 351 12.69 -3.75 5.50
N ARG A 352 12.92 -2.64 6.23
CA ARG A 352 14.22 -1.96 6.26
C ARG A 352 15.33 -2.86 6.76
N LEU A 353 15.05 -3.70 7.75
CA LEU A 353 16.03 -4.62 8.31
C LEU A 353 16.29 -5.82 7.39
N PHE A 354 15.28 -6.32 6.68
CA PHE A 354 15.39 -7.49 5.83
C PHE A 354 16.05 -7.19 4.48
N LEU A 355 15.64 -6.11 3.81
CA LEU A 355 16.20 -5.64 2.54
C LEU A 355 16.65 -4.17 2.71
N PRO A 356 17.80 -3.94 3.36
CA PRO A 356 18.18 -2.61 3.82
C PRO A 356 18.47 -1.59 2.70
N PHE A 357 18.74 -2.05 1.50
CA PHE A 357 18.96 -1.22 0.30
C PHE A 357 17.66 -0.91 -0.46
N ALA A 358 16.55 -1.61 -0.19
CA ALA A 358 15.29 -1.36 -0.88
C ALA A 358 14.72 0.02 -0.53
N SER A 359 14.18 0.72 -1.53
CA SER A 359 13.44 1.95 -1.28
C SER A 359 12.14 1.65 -0.53
N ILE A 360 11.77 2.46 0.45
CA ILE A 360 10.51 2.31 1.19
C ILE A 360 9.72 3.60 1.11
N THR A 361 8.55 3.49 0.47
CA THR A 361 7.63 4.62 0.24
C THR A 361 6.54 4.67 1.31
N VAL A 362 6.29 5.87 1.82
CA VAL A 362 5.13 6.16 2.67
C VAL A 362 4.22 7.16 1.96
N SER A 363 2.98 6.73 1.72
CA SER A 363 1.98 7.50 0.99
C SER A 363 1.23 8.49 1.88
N SER A 364 0.50 9.42 1.24
CA SER A 364 -0.41 10.38 1.88
C SER A 364 -1.66 9.76 2.53
N ARG A 365 -1.79 8.43 2.49
CA ARG A 365 -2.80 7.69 3.28
C ARG A 365 -2.59 7.86 4.79
N GLU A 366 -1.35 8.13 5.22
CA GLU A 366 -0.97 8.34 6.61
C GLU A 366 -0.94 9.83 6.96
N CYS A 367 -1.27 10.17 8.21
CA CYS A 367 -1.19 11.55 8.69
C CYS A 367 0.27 12.06 8.72
N ALA A 368 0.42 13.40 8.69
CA ALA A 368 1.71 14.07 8.66
C ALA A 368 2.67 13.56 9.75
N ARG A 369 2.18 13.44 11.00
CA ARG A 369 2.99 12.96 12.14
C ARG A 369 3.58 11.57 11.89
N VAL A 370 2.77 10.64 11.39
CA VAL A 370 3.23 9.26 11.11
C VAL A 370 4.24 9.25 9.99
N ARG A 371 3.97 9.97 8.91
CA ARG A 371 4.87 10.06 7.75
C ARG A 371 6.23 10.63 8.13
N ASP A 372 6.24 11.76 8.84
CA ASP A 372 7.47 12.43 9.28
C ASP A 372 8.32 11.52 10.18
N ASN A 373 7.71 10.81 11.14
CA ASN A 373 8.42 9.87 12.00
C ASN A 373 8.94 8.64 11.23
N LEU A 374 8.20 8.10 10.27
CA LEU A 374 8.67 6.98 9.46
C LEU A 374 9.87 7.36 8.59
N MET A 375 9.93 8.61 8.09
CA MET A 375 11.12 9.12 7.37
C MET A 375 12.36 9.19 8.27
N LEU A 376 12.22 9.54 9.52
CA LEU A 376 13.32 9.53 10.49
C LEU A 376 13.82 8.12 10.82
N ILE A 377 12.90 7.14 10.88
CA ILE A 377 13.19 5.82 11.44
C ILE A 377 13.60 4.82 10.36
N CYS A 378 12.80 4.66 9.29
CA CYS A 378 12.95 3.50 8.43
C CYS A 378 12.66 3.72 6.94
N ALA A 379 11.85 4.71 6.58
CA ALA A 379 11.51 5.00 5.19
C ALA A 379 12.46 6.05 4.57
N ASN A 380 12.46 6.16 3.25
CA ASN A 380 13.35 7.08 2.51
C ASN A 380 12.67 7.76 1.32
N LYS A 381 11.41 7.44 1.01
CA LYS A 381 10.67 8.02 -0.11
C LYS A 381 9.28 8.45 0.32
N ILE A 382 8.85 9.65 -0.08
CA ILE A 382 7.60 10.27 0.35
C ILE A 382 6.90 10.93 -0.83
N SER A 383 5.58 10.77 -0.93
CA SER A 383 4.76 11.53 -1.87
C SER A 383 4.48 12.94 -1.35
N ALA A 384 4.43 13.93 -2.22
CA ALA A 384 4.17 15.33 -1.84
C ALA A 384 3.25 16.02 -2.86
N GLY A 385 2.43 16.96 -2.39
CA GLY A 385 1.46 17.66 -3.24
C GLY A 385 0.49 16.70 -3.93
N VAL A 386 -0.01 15.71 -3.18
CA VAL A 386 -0.79 14.59 -3.73
C VAL A 386 -2.21 15.05 -4.06
N ASN A 387 -2.66 14.69 -5.27
CA ASN A 387 -4.06 14.68 -5.66
C ASN A 387 -4.39 13.30 -6.24
N THR A 388 -5.48 12.68 -5.79
CA THR A 388 -5.93 11.34 -6.24
C THR A 388 -7.10 11.40 -7.21
N GLY A 389 -7.59 12.59 -7.53
CA GLY A 389 -8.58 12.86 -8.58
C GLY A 389 -7.94 13.04 -9.96
N ILE A 390 -8.76 13.20 -10.97
CA ILE A 390 -8.31 13.39 -12.35
C ILE A 390 -8.30 14.88 -12.69
N GLY A 391 -7.12 15.44 -13.01
CA GLY A 391 -6.97 16.85 -13.43
C GLY A 391 -6.95 17.85 -12.28
N GLY A 392 -6.48 17.46 -11.09
CA GLY A 392 -6.52 18.26 -9.87
C GLY A 392 -5.25 19.06 -9.55
N HIS A 393 -4.16 18.93 -10.30
CA HIS A 393 -2.92 19.69 -10.01
C HIS A 393 -2.93 21.09 -10.59
N SER A 394 -3.56 21.30 -11.72
CA SER A 394 -3.61 22.60 -12.44
C SER A 394 -4.90 23.35 -12.27
N ALA A 395 -6.02 22.65 -12.07
CA ALA A 395 -7.36 23.21 -12.10
C ALA A 395 -7.93 23.44 -10.69
N LYS A 396 -8.83 24.42 -10.58
CA LYS A 396 -9.62 24.66 -9.37
C LYS A 396 -10.71 23.60 -9.15
N GLN A 397 -11.01 22.78 -10.15
CA GLN A 397 -12.02 21.74 -10.13
C GLN A 397 -11.48 20.49 -10.80
N GLU A 398 -11.56 19.37 -10.11
CA GLU A 398 -11.21 18.05 -10.63
C GLU A 398 -12.19 17.61 -11.73
N LEU A 399 -11.68 16.91 -12.73
CA LEU A 399 -12.45 16.38 -13.86
C LEU A 399 -13.06 15.01 -13.53
N GLY A 400 -12.47 14.28 -12.60
CA GLY A 400 -12.94 12.97 -12.17
C GLY A 400 -12.61 12.70 -10.71
N ASP A 401 -13.47 11.89 -10.06
CA ASP A 401 -13.40 11.62 -8.63
C ASP A 401 -12.15 10.83 -8.24
N GLU A 402 -11.81 10.93 -6.95
CA GLU A 402 -10.63 10.33 -6.33
C GLU A 402 -10.75 8.82 -6.10
N GLN A 403 -9.60 8.16 -5.95
CA GLN A 403 -9.53 6.71 -5.73
C GLN A 403 -9.78 6.31 -4.27
N PHE A 404 -9.27 7.09 -3.33
CA PHE A 404 -9.38 6.89 -1.89
C PHE A 404 -9.11 8.21 -1.16
N GLU A 405 -9.56 8.28 0.08
CA GLU A 405 -9.32 9.43 0.97
C GLU A 405 -7.84 9.50 1.40
N ILE A 406 -7.23 10.70 1.28
CA ILE A 406 -5.90 11.01 1.80
C ILE A 406 -5.98 11.72 3.15
N ASP A 407 -4.96 11.52 4.01
CA ASP A 407 -4.90 12.14 5.34
C ASP A 407 -3.88 13.29 5.39
N ASP A 408 -2.77 13.18 4.63
CA ASP A 408 -1.78 14.24 4.53
C ASP A 408 -1.85 14.93 3.16
N ASN A 409 -2.43 16.10 3.16
CA ASN A 409 -2.64 16.95 1.97
C ASN A 409 -1.64 18.11 1.86
N ARG A 410 -0.52 18.05 2.60
CA ARG A 410 0.52 19.07 2.55
C ARG A 410 1.09 19.25 1.15
N SER A 411 1.39 20.51 0.79
CA SER A 411 2.10 20.86 -0.43
C SER A 411 3.54 20.32 -0.43
N LEU A 412 4.20 20.38 -1.60
CA LEU A 412 5.62 20.05 -1.69
C LEU A 412 6.47 20.91 -0.74
N GLU A 413 6.22 22.24 -0.71
CA GLU A 413 6.98 23.16 0.14
C GLU A 413 6.80 22.86 1.63
N GLU A 414 5.58 22.53 2.05
CA GLU A 414 5.29 22.17 3.46
C GLU A 414 6.00 20.90 3.90
N ILE A 415 6.01 19.85 3.05
CA ILE A 415 6.72 18.60 3.33
C ILE A 415 8.22 18.83 3.26
N TYR A 416 8.71 19.59 2.28
CA TYR A 416 10.12 19.98 2.16
C TYR A 416 10.61 20.65 3.46
N ALA A 417 9.92 21.69 3.92
CA ALA A 417 10.24 22.38 5.17
C ALA A 417 10.11 21.47 6.40
N ALA A 418 9.19 20.50 6.40
CA ALA A 418 9.08 19.52 7.47
C ALA A 418 10.31 18.62 7.55
N MET A 419 10.81 18.14 6.40
CA MET A 419 12.02 17.30 6.35
C MET A 419 13.26 18.07 6.80
N GLU A 420 13.42 19.34 6.37
CA GLU A 420 14.53 20.18 6.84
C GLU A 420 14.50 20.40 8.37
N ARG A 421 13.32 20.66 8.96
CA ARG A 421 13.17 20.76 10.43
C ARG A 421 13.57 19.48 11.17
N LEU A 422 13.44 18.34 10.52
CA LEU A 422 13.85 17.05 11.03
C LEU A 422 15.33 16.71 10.73
N HIS A 423 16.08 17.67 10.18
CA HIS A 423 17.47 17.49 9.74
C HIS A 423 17.64 16.40 8.68
N LEU A 424 16.60 16.17 7.87
CA LEU A 424 16.63 15.33 6.70
C LEU A 424 16.88 16.19 5.46
N GLN A 425 17.46 15.59 4.43
CA GLN A 425 17.78 16.25 3.17
C GLN A 425 16.74 15.85 2.10
N PRO A 426 15.82 16.76 1.72
CA PRO A 426 14.94 16.55 0.58
C PRO A 426 15.72 16.37 -0.72
N VAL A 427 15.38 15.33 -1.48
CA VAL A 427 15.96 15.01 -2.79
C VAL A 427 14.83 14.91 -3.80
N LEU A 428 14.81 15.82 -4.78
CA LEU A 428 13.74 15.90 -5.77
C LEU A 428 13.98 15.00 -6.99
N ALA A 429 15.21 14.51 -7.20
CA ALA A 429 15.55 13.56 -8.25
C ALA A 429 16.49 12.49 -7.72
N GLU A 430 16.22 11.24 -8.03
CA GLU A 430 17.19 10.15 -7.85
C GLU A 430 18.34 10.30 -8.86
N TYR A 431 19.49 9.66 -8.56
CA TYR A 431 20.57 9.53 -9.53
C TYR A 431 20.08 8.76 -10.74
N VAL A 432 20.07 9.43 -11.89
CA VAL A 432 19.91 8.76 -13.17
C VAL A 432 21.30 8.29 -13.57
N TYR A 433 21.53 6.98 -13.61
CA TYR A 433 22.70 6.44 -14.28
C TYR A 433 22.59 6.76 -15.79
N VAL A 434 23.52 7.55 -16.27
CA VAL A 434 23.62 7.91 -17.69
C VAL A 434 24.39 6.80 -18.39
#